data_84bbf8c3b44475e06ffd0ab6971f80b8
#
_entry.id   84bbf8c3b44475e06ffd0ab6971f80b8
#
_cell.length_a   1.000
_cell.length_b   1.000
_cell.length_c   1.000
_cell.angle_alpha   90.00
_cell.angle_beta   90.00
_cell.angle_gamma   90.00
#
_symmetry.space_group_name_H-M   'P 1'
#
loop_
_entity.id
_entity.type
_entity.pdbx_description
1 polymer ?
#
loop_
_entity_poly.entity_id
_entity_poly.type
_entity_poly.pdbx_seq_one_letter_code
_entity_poly.pdbx_strand_id
1 'polypeptide(L)'
;MFKFFIHLTILSFFLIFSSYAKNYERIIINGNERISSETILVFSEISEDQSLNENSINNILKKLYKSGYFKDVSVKIENNNLIIDVLENPVIQTVYINGIKRKKTEESLYEILSLKNRSSYNSINVKKDENAILNYLKEQGFYFSKITSSYQDLGDNKIDLYYEIDLGNKAKISKISFVGDKIFKDSTLRSVILSEEYRFWKFISGKKYLNENLINYDKRLLNNFYKNKGFYNVVIESSFASYLGNDEFEILYNISSGKKYYFNEFDLNLPIDYEADNFNELNNIFRDLKGEKYSLNSIDKILKEIDKIVLNEQFEFLKSSVQEEIKDNLINLTFDIGESEKFYVEKINILGNNITREEVIRNNLLVDEGDAFNELLQAKTLNNLKSLNFFSKVESEIIDV
;
A
#
# COMPACT_ATOMS: atom_id res chain seq x y z
N MET A 1 -6.85 -48.09 46.46
CA MET A 1 -7.40 -46.69 46.54
C MET A 1 -6.52 -45.72 47.33
N PHE A 2 -6.02 -46.06 48.49
CA PHE A 2 -5.20 -45.15 49.31
C PHE A 2 -3.87 -44.71 48.69
N LYS A 3 -3.17 -45.61 47.98
CA LYS A 3 -1.92 -45.25 47.29
C LYS A 3 -2.12 -44.33 46.05
N PHE A 4 -3.27 -44.39 45.43
CA PHE A 4 -3.60 -43.51 44.30
C PHE A 4 -3.89 -42.07 44.75
N PHE A 5 -4.52 -41.91 45.92
CA PHE A 5 -4.78 -40.60 46.52
C PHE A 5 -3.49 -39.90 46.96
N ILE A 6 -2.49 -40.65 47.48
CA ILE A 6 -1.18 -40.08 47.87
C ILE A 6 -0.39 -39.61 46.66
N HIS A 7 -0.45 -40.32 45.51
CA HIS A 7 0.22 -39.86 44.29
C HIS A 7 -0.48 -38.68 43.64
N LEU A 8 -1.79 -38.58 43.75
CA LEU A 8 -2.55 -37.40 43.25
C LEU A 8 -2.31 -36.16 44.11
N THR A 9 -2.16 -36.28 45.42
CA THR A 9 -1.82 -35.15 46.32
C THR A 9 -0.36 -34.70 46.14
N ILE A 10 0.58 -35.59 45.89
CA ILE A 10 1.98 -35.24 45.59
C ILE A 10 2.09 -34.58 44.20
N LEU A 11 1.32 -35.01 43.21
CA LEU A 11 1.28 -34.40 41.87
C LEU A 11 0.64 -32.99 41.90
N SER A 12 -0.32 -32.75 42.80
CA SER A 12 -0.95 -31.41 42.93
C SER A 12 -0.02 -30.42 43.65
N PHE A 13 0.93 -30.87 44.45
CA PHE A 13 1.89 -30.00 45.14
C PHE A 13 3.02 -29.49 44.25
N PHE A 14 3.26 -30.17 43.11
CA PHE A 14 4.26 -29.74 42.15
C PHE A 14 3.75 -28.73 41.11
N LEU A 15 2.48 -28.38 41.11
CA LEU A 15 1.86 -27.45 40.14
C LEU A 15 1.69 -26.01 40.65
N ILE A 16 2.15 -25.71 41.88
CA ILE A 16 2.13 -24.34 42.37
C ILE A 16 3.49 -23.71 42.16
N PHE A 17 3.84 -23.47 40.89
CA PHE A 17 4.81 -22.43 40.57
C PHE A 17 4.10 -21.07 40.76
N SER A 18 4.11 -20.59 41.96
CA SER A 18 3.71 -19.21 42.24
C SER A 18 4.75 -18.31 41.56
N SER A 19 4.36 -17.70 40.46
CA SER A 19 5.08 -16.54 39.94
C SER A 19 4.99 -15.44 40.99
N TYR A 20 6.01 -15.29 41.83
CA TYR A 20 6.07 -14.19 42.80
C TYR A 20 6.31 -12.89 42.06
N ALA A 21 5.28 -12.04 41.98
CA ALA A 21 5.47 -10.66 41.57
C ALA A 21 6.32 -9.96 42.67
N LYS A 22 7.46 -9.39 42.27
CA LYS A 22 8.31 -8.59 43.14
C LYS A 22 7.91 -7.13 43.04
N ASN A 23 7.63 -6.50 44.18
CA ASN A 23 7.49 -5.05 44.26
C ASN A 23 8.87 -4.40 44.30
N TYR A 24 8.99 -3.23 43.72
CA TYR A 24 10.18 -2.40 43.79
C TYR A 24 9.82 -1.04 44.36
N GLU A 25 10.78 -0.41 45.09
CA GLU A 25 10.61 0.89 45.73
C GLU A 25 11.17 2.02 44.86
N ARG A 26 12.17 1.72 44.04
CA ARG A 26 12.86 2.71 43.19
C ARG A 26 13.25 2.09 41.86
N ILE A 27 13.31 2.94 40.85
CA ILE A 27 13.86 2.61 39.53
C ILE A 27 15.26 3.26 39.42
N ILE A 28 16.26 2.46 39.06
CA ILE A 28 17.63 2.91 38.88
C ILE A 28 17.97 2.63 37.41
N ILE A 29 18.35 3.65 36.66
CA ILE A 29 18.74 3.55 35.25
C ILE A 29 20.20 3.89 35.17
N ASN A 30 20.99 3.01 34.50
CA ASN A 30 22.42 3.16 34.34
C ASN A 30 22.79 3.03 32.86
N GLY A 31 23.91 3.66 32.48
CA GLY A 31 24.47 3.54 31.12
C GLY A 31 23.80 4.41 30.08
N ASN A 32 22.82 5.23 30.46
CA ASN A 32 22.25 6.22 29.59
C ASN A 32 23.14 7.49 29.57
N GLU A 33 23.53 7.88 28.36
CA GLU A 33 24.40 9.04 28.13
C GLU A 33 23.64 10.18 27.46
N ARG A 34 22.89 9.88 26.42
CA ARG A 34 22.16 10.83 25.57
C ARG A 34 20.67 10.82 25.84
N ILE A 35 20.14 9.65 26.17
CA ILE A 35 18.71 9.45 26.39
C ILE A 35 18.41 9.64 27.86
N SER A 36 17.50 10.57 28.20
CA SER A 36 17.17 10.82 29.59
C SER A 36 16.48 9.64 30.25
N SER A 37 16.63 9.50 31.58
CA SER A 37 15.98 8.45 32.34
C SER A 37 14.46 8.49 32.18
N GLU A 38 13.86 9.66 32.10
CA GLU A 38 12.41 9.86 31.89
C GLU A 38 11.99 9.29 30.53
N THR A 39 12.80 9.50 29.47
CA THR A 39 12.52 8.94 28.16
C THR A 39 12.59 7.42 28.15
N ILE A 40 13.53 6.84 28.89
CA ILE A 40 13.64 5.37 29.04
C ILE A 40 12.41 4.82 29.77
N LEU A 41 11.93 5.50 30.81
CA LEU A 41 10.70 5.13 31.51
C LEU A 41 9.48 5.18 30.58
N VAL A 42 9.35 6.22 29.76
CA VAL A 42 8.27 6.31 28.77
C VAL A 42 8.34 5.15 27.78
N PHE A 43 9.50 4.82 27.24
CA PHE A 43 9.66 3.69 26.30
C PHE A 43 9.36 2.34 26.96
N SER A 44 9.67 2.19 28.25
CA SER A 44 9.42 0.96 28.99
C SER A 44 7.96 0.78 29.38
N GLU A 45 7.16 1.88 29.37
CA GLU A 45 5.77 1.93 29.84
C GLU A 45 5.61 1.37 31.27
N ILE A 46 6.57 1.66 32.13
CA ILE A 46 6.53 1.28 33.53
C ILE A 46 5.71 2.33 34.32
N SER A 47 4.70 1.89 35.07
CA SER A 47 4.00 2.71 36.06
C SER A 47 4.54 2.46 37.48
N GLU A 48 4.64 3.53 38.28
CA GLU A 48 5.31 3.49 39.61
C GLU A 48 4.73 2.46 40.59
N ASP A 49 3.47 2.04 40.42
CA ASP A 49 2.76 1.10 41.31
C ASP A 49 2.64 -0.32 40.75
N GLN A 50 3.37 -0.66 39.71
CA GLN A 50 3.21 -1.96 39.03
C GLN A 50 4.06 -3.05 39.68
N SER A 51 3.43 -4.10 40.21
CA SER A 51 4.14 -5.32 40.60
C SER A 51 4.68 -6.05 39.35
N LEU A 52 6.00 -6.30 39.30
CA LEU A 52 6.66 -6.90 38.17
C LEU A 52 6.84 -8.42 38.32
N ASN A 53 6.39 -9.17 37.33
CA ASN A 53 6.69 -10.58 37.13
C ASN A 53 7.66 -10.76 35.94
N GLU A 54 8.11 -11.99 35.71
CA GLU A 54 9.00 -12.27 34.55
C GLU A 54 8.43 -11.83 33.21
N ASN A 55 7.12 -11.96 33.00
CA ASN A 55 6.46 -11.50 31.77
C ASN A 55 6.51 -9.97 31.63
N SER A 56 6.33 -9.24 32.73
CA SER A 56 6.44 -7.79 32.76
C SER A 56 7.86 -7.34 32.42
N ILE A 57 8.88 -7.97 33.00
CA ILE A 57 10.30 -7.71 32.72
C ILE A 57 10.61 -7.98 31.24
N ASN A 58 10.16 -9.12 30.71
CA ASN A 58 10.34 -9.45 29.30
C ASN A 58 9.63 -8.45 28.36
N ASN A 59 8.48 -7.91 28.76
CA ASN A 59 7.80 -6.89 27.99
C ASN A 59 8.55 -5.57 27.99
N ILE A 60 9.10 -5.16 29.13
CA ILE A 60 9.97 -3.98 29.25
C ILE A 60 11.17 -4.13 28.31
N LEU A 61 11.88 -5.26 28.38
CA LEU A 61 13.00 -5.57 27.50
C LEU A 61 12.61 -5.45 26.01
N LYS A 62 11.50 -6.08 25.61
CA LYS A 62 11.00 -6.01 24.23
C LYS A 62 10.71 -4.59 23.78
N LYS A 63 10.09 -3.77 24.63
CA LYS A 63 9.76 -2.37 24.33
C LYS A 63 11.01 -1.52 24.17
N LEU A 64 11.97 -1.65 25.07
CA LEU A 64 13.24 -0.94 25.01
C LEU A 64 14.04 -1.33 23.76
N TYR A 65 14.16 -2.62 23.43
CA TYR A 65 14.79 -3.04 22.16
C TYR A 65 14.01 -2.56 20.92
N LYS A 66 12.68 -2.60 20.96
CA LYS A 66 11.84 -2.13 19.86
C LYS A 66 11.98 -0.63 19.58
N SER A 67 12.34 0.16 20.60
CA SER A 67 12.60 1.59 20.44
C SER A 67 13.75 1.88 19.45
N GLY A 68 14.68 0.93 19.29
CA GLY A 68 15.84 1.04 18.39
C GLY A 68 16.97 1.91 18.94
N TYR A 69 16.86 2.45 20.14
CA TYR A 69 17.88 3.33 20.73
C TYR A 69 18.99 2.58 21.46
N PHE A 70 18.78 1.32 21.83
CA PHE A 70 19.67 0.57 22.65
C PHE A 70 20.30 -0.60 21.92
N LYS A 71 21.61 -0.77 22.10
CA LYS A 71 22.39 -1.91 21.62
C LYS A 71 22.24 -3.10 22.56
N ASP A 72 22.17 -2.82 23.86
CA ASP A 72 21.97 -3.83 24.90
C ASP A 72 21.11 -3.25 26.03
N VAL A 73 20.28 -4.10 26.63
CA VAL A 73 19.39 -3.77 27.74
C VAL A 73 19.35 -4.93 28.72
N SER A 74 19.57 -4.65 29.97
CA SER A 74 19.37 -5.59 31.08
C SER A 74 18.35 -5.02 32.05
N VAL A 75 17.40 -5.82 32.48
CA VAL A 75 16.38 -5.44 33.47
C VAL A 75 16.36 -6.48 34.59
N LYS A 76 16.58 -6.05 35.80
CA LYS A 76 16.63 -6.94 36.99
C LYS A 76 16.08 -6.25 38.23
N ILE A 77 15.62 -7.04 39.21
CA ILE A 77 15.20 -6.54 40.52
C ILE A 77 16.21 -7.03 41.54
N GLU A 78 16.93 -6.09 42.13
CA GLU A 78 17.92 -6.33 43.18
C GLU A 78 17.67 -5.37 44.38
N ASN A 79 17.73 -5.86 45.60
CA ASN A 79 17.56 -5.07 46.82
C ASN A 79 16.33 -4.14 46.78
N ASN A 80 15.21 -4.65 46.31
CA ASN A 80 13.97 -3.90 46.17
C ASN A 80 14.02 -2.73 45.17
N ASN A 81 15.03 -2.70 44.30
CA ASN A 81 15.14 -1.72 43.21
C ASN A 81 14.99 -2.40 41.87
N LEU A 82 14.26 -1.77 40.95
CA LEU A 82 14.26 -2.14 39.54
C LEU A 82 15.47 -1.46 38.88
N ILE A 83 16.43 -2.27 38.43
CA ILE A 83 17.64 -1.78 37.81
C ILE A 83 17.51 -2.03 36.30
N ILE A 84 17.64 -0.96 35.55
CA ILE A 84 17.66 -0.98 34.06
C ILE A 84 19.02 -0.51 33.62
N ASP A 85 19.86 -1.45 33.16
CA ASP A 85 21.15 -1.11 32.59
C ASP A 85 20.99 -1.07 31.06
N VAL A 86 21.39 0.03 30.44
CA VAL A 86 21.29 0.23 28.99
C VAL A 86 22.66 0.55 28.38
N LEU A 87 22.85 0.12 27.15
CA LEU A 87 23.95 0.54 26.30
C LEU A 87 23.34 1.19 25.05
N GLU A 88 23.57 2.47 24.85
CA GLU A 88 22.99 3.19 23.72
C GLU A 88 23.60 2.79 22.38
N ASN A 89 22.77 2.73 21.35
CA ASN A 89 23.23 2.64 19.97
C ASN A 89 23.94 3.93 19.54
N PRO A 90 25.01 3.86 18.74
CA PRO A 90 25.67 5.05 18.22
C PRO A 90 24.73 5.90 17.36
N VAL A 91 25.00 7.18 17.30
CA VAL A 91 24.28 8.14 16.47
C VAL A 91 24.92 8.18 15.10
N ILE A 92 24.10 8.07 14.06
CA ILE A 92 24.54 8.27 12.68
C ILE A 92 24.77 9.76 12.44
N GLN A 93 26.02 10.14 12.20
CA GLN A 93 26.37 11.52 11.87
C GLN A 93 25.97 11.83 10.41
N THR A 94 26.39 10.95 9.49
CA THR A 94 26.07 11.08 8.06
C THR A 94 25.74 9.74 7.45
N VAL A 95 24.75 9.72 6.55
CA VAL A 95 24.42 8.57 5.70
C VAL A 95 24.95 8.85 4.30
N TYR A 96 25.77 7.96 3.79
CA TYR A 96 26.33 8.00 2.44
C TYR A 96 25.72 6.92 1.56
N ILE A 97 25.30 7.29 0.35
CA ILE A 97 24.81 6.37 -0.67
C ILE A 97 25.76 6.45 -1.86
N ASN A 98 26.58 5.42 -2.03
CA ASN A 98 27.60 5.37 -3.07
C ASN A 98 27.18 4.45 -4.23
N GLY A 99 27.78 4.61 -5.41
CA GLY A 99 27.50 3.82 -6.61
C GLY A 99 26.38 4.35 -7.49
N ILE A 100 25.68 5.42 -7.08
CA ILE A 100 24.61 6.06 -7.85
C ILE A 100 25.12 7.33 -8.53
N LYS A 101 25.05 7.37 -9.88
CA LYS A 101 25.53 8.54 -10.66
C LYS A 101 24.51 9.67 -10.78
N ARG A 102 23.19 9.33 -10.72
CA ARG A 102 22.10 10.29 -10.88
C ARG A 102 21.71 10.88 -9.54
N LYS A 103 21.93 12.19 -9.35
CA LYS A 103 21.55 12.90 -8.12
C LYS A 103 20.08 12.72 -7.73
N LYS A 104 19.15 12.81 -8.67
CA LYS A 104 17.72 12.58 -8.42
C LYS A 104 17.43 11.17 -7.90
N THR A 105 18.14 10.15 -8.37
CA THR A 105 18.00 8.77 -7.88
C THR A 105 18.55 8.65 -6.47
N GLU A 106 19.70 9.24 -6.19
CA GLU A 106 20.29 9.30 -4.85
C GLU A 106 19.36 9.99 -3.85
N GLU A 107 18.78 11.14 -4.21
CA GLU A 107 17.78 11.84 -3.40
C GLU A 107 16.55 10.95 -3.13
N SER A 108 16.01 10.27 -4.17
CA SER A 108 14.88 9.35 -4.00
C SER A 108 15.24 8.17 -3.10
N LEU A 109 16.45 7.64 -3.19
CA LEU A 109 16.92 6.57 -2.31
C LEU A 109 17.03 7.08 -0.88
N TYR A 110 17.58 8.26 -0.67
CA TYR A 110 17.69 8.85 0.66
C TYR A 110 16.30 9.02 1.31
N GLU A 111 15.28 9.42 0.54
CA GLU A 111 13.91 9.58 1.05
C GLU A 111 13.30 8.29 1.59
N ILE A 112 13.57 7.16 0.97
CA ILE A 112 13.00 5.87 1.38
C ILE A 112 13.73 5.21 2.56
N LEU A 113 14.91 5.70 2.95
CA LEU A 113 15.64 5.16 4.09
C LEU A 113 14.90 5.42 5.41
N SER A 114 14.89 4.45 6.31
CA SER A 114 14.44 4.63 7.68
C SER A 114 15.52 5.28 8.55
N LEU A 115 16.80 5.01 8.25
CA LEU A 115 17.94 5.60 8.94
C LEU A 115 18.38 6.88 8.23
N LYS A 116 18.40 7.97 8.96
CA LYS A 116 18.79 9.32 8.51
C LYS A 116 19.93 9.85 9.36
N ASN A 117 20.50 10.98 8.94
CA ASN A 117 21.41 11.73 9.79
C ASN A 117 20.76 12.02 11.14
N ARG A 118 21.48 11.84 12.22
CA ARG A 118 21.07 11.98 13.62
C ARG A 118 20.13 10.87 14.15
N SER A 119 19.82 9.83 13.36
CA SER A 119 19.14 8.63 13.87
C SER A 119 20.07 7.79 14.72
N SER A 120 19.53 7.01 15.65
CA SER A 120 20.27 5.93 16.30
C SER A 120 20.49 4.76 15.32
N TYR A 121 21.69 4.27 15.24
CA TYR A 121 22.03 3.11 14.43
C TYR A 121 21.28 1.86 14.91
N ASN A 122 20.74 1.10 13.99
CA ASN A 122 20.10 -0.18 14.29
C ASN A 122 20.31 -1.13 13.11
N SER A 123 20.96 -2.26 13.36
CA SER A 123 21.28 -3.25 12.32
C SER A 123 20.04 -3.83 11.62
N ILE A 124 18.90 -3.92 12.32
CA ILE A 124 17.63 -4.37 11.74
C ILE A 124 17.12 -3.33 10.73
N ASN A 125 17.21 -2.05 11.06
CA ASN A 125 16.81 -0.96 10.17
C ASN A 125 17.77 -0.84 8.97
N VAL A 126 19.08 -1.10 9.16
CA VAL A 126 20.04 -1.21 8.03
C VAL A 126 19.56 -2.26 7.03
N LYS A 127 19.15 -3.45 7.50
CA LYS A 127 18.64 -4.51 6.62
C LYS A 127 17.31 -4.14 5.95
N LYS A 128 16.44 -3.41 6.64
CA LYS A 128 15.22 -2.87 6.02
C LYS A 128 15.55 -1.88 4.92
N ASP A 129 16.49 -0.99 5.17
CA ASP A 129 16.94 0.02 4.21
C ASP A 129 17.62 -0.64 2.99
N GLU A 130 18.49 -1.63 3.18
CA GLU A 130 19.05 -2.42 2.09
C GLU A 130 17.96 -3.03 1.20
N ASN A 131 16.92 -3.63 1.80
CA ASN A 131 15.80 -4.20 1.06
C ASN A 131 14.97 -3.13 0.36
N ALA A 132 14.74 -1.98 1.00
CA ALA A 132 14.02 -0.86 0.40
C ALA A 132 14.77 -0.32 -0.83
N ILE A 133 16.08 -0.14 -0.73
CA ILE A 133 16.95 0.26 -1.85
C ILE A 133 16.88 -0.76 -2.98
N LEU A 134 17.04 -2.06 -2.68
CA LEU A 134 17.00 -3.12 -3.70
C LEU A 134 15.65 -3.17 -4.41
N ASN A 135 14.53 -3.02 -3.68
CA ASN A 135 13.21 -2.99 -4.26
C ASN A 135 13.02 -1.78 -5.18
N TYR A 136 13.42 -0.59 -4.73
CA TYR A 136 13.40 0.61 -5.56
C TYR A 136 14.21 0.43 -6.85
N LEU A 137 15.42 -0.13 -6.75
CA LEU A 137 16.28 -0.37 -7.91
C LEU A 137 15.69 -1.40 -8.88
N LYS A 138 15.04 -2.46 -8.36
CA LYS A 138 14.30 -3.43 -9.19
C LYS A 138 13.17 -2.76 -9.97
N GLU A 139 12.41 -1.86 -9.33
CA GLU A 139 11.37 -1.08 -10.02
C GLU A 139 11.93 -0.20 -11.13
N GLN A 140 13.18 0.25 -11.01
CA GLN A 140 13.89 0.97 -12.06
C GLN A 140 14.52 0.04 -13.14
N GLY A 141 14.34 -1.28 -13.00
CA GLY A 141 14.87 -2.30 -13.91
C GLY A 141 16.26 -2.84 -13.58
N PHE A 142 16.86 -2.41 -12.47
CA PHE A 142 18.16 -2.91 -11.99
C PHE A 142 17.99 -4.15 -11.12
N TYR A 143 17.70 -5.28 -11.73
CA TYR A 143 17.35 -6.52 -11.05
C TYR A 143 18.55 -7.22 -10.42
N PHE A 144 19.76 -6.93 -10.91
CA PHE A 144 21.00 -7.54 -10.47
C PHE A 144 21.80 -6.67 -9.50
N SER A 145 21.19 -5.58 -9.02
CA SER A 145 21.86 -4.71 -8.05
C SER A 145 22.26 -5.47 -6.79
N LYS A 146 23.42 -5.12 -6.29
CA LYS A 146 23.93 -5.59 -5.01
C LYS A 146 24.14 -4.40 -4.10
N ILE A 147 23.93 -4.61 -2.82
CA ILE A 147 24.18 -3.61 -1.80
C ILE A 147 24.97 -4.21 -0.66
N THR A 148 25.92 -3.47 -0.15
CA THR A 148 26.64 -3.75 1.09
C THR A 148 26.60 -2.53 1.95
N SER A 149 26.32 -2.73 3.24
CA SER A 149 26.35 -1.65 4.23
C SER A 149 27.53 -1.80 5.15
N SER A 150 28.15 -0.69 5.51
CA SER A 150 29.23 -0.62 6.50
C SER A 150 29.09 0.67 7.30
N TYR A 151 29.77 0.75 8.43
CA TYR A 151 29.85 1.99 9.19
C TYR A 151 31.30 2.27 9.59
N GLN A 152 31.61 3.53 9.73
CA GLN A 152 32.88 4.01 10.28
C GLN A 152 32.63 4.60 11.66
N ASP A 153 33.36 4.11 12.66
CA ASP A 153 33.32 4.65 14.01
C ASP A 153 34.12 5.98 14.05
N LEU A 154 33.48 7.03 14.54
CA LEU A 154 34.06 8.37 14.67
C LEU A 154 34.47 8.70 16.12
N GLY A 155 34.22 7.79 17.06
CA GLY A 155 34.33 8.07 18.50
C GLY A 155 33.09 8.78 19.06
N ASP A 156 33.05 9.01 20.36
CA ASP A 156 31.95 9.70 21.07
C ASP A 156 30.56 9.10 20.76
N ASN A 157 30.46 7.78 20.62
CA ASN A 157 29.25 7.05 20.26
C ASN A 157 28.59 7.57 18.97
N LYS A 158 29.40 7.93 17.94
CA LYS A 158 28.98 8.41 16.62
C LYS A 158 29.57 7.55 15.53
N ILE A 159 28.81 7.41 14.43
CA ILE A 159 29.24 6.68 13.24
C ILE A 159 28.83 7.43 11.97
N ASP A 160 29.55 7.17 10.88
CA ASP A 160 29.07 7.38 9.52
C ASP A 160 28.60 6.05 8.93
N LEU A 161 27.41 6.05 8.30
CA LEU A 161 26.81 4.87 7.69
C LEU A 161 26.94 4.94 6.17
N TYR A 162 27.43 3.87 5.56
CA TYR A 162 27.65 3.75 4.12
C TYR A 162 26.80 2.65 3.53
N TYR A 163 26.07 2.97 2.45
CA TYR A 163 25.42 2.03 1.56
C TYR A 163 26.17 2.04 0.22
N GLU A 164 26.92 0.97 -0.04
CA GLU A 164 27.66 0.77 -1.28
C GLU A 164 26.82 -0.02 -2.25
N ILE A 165 26.46 0.58 -3.38
CA ILE A 165 25.54 0.04 -4.37
C ILE A 165 26.29 -0.27 -5.67
N ASP A 166 26.26 -1.55 -6.06
CA ASP A 166 26.58 -1.98 -7.41
C ASP A 166 25.28 -2.15 -8.19
N LEU A 167 25.00 -1.25 -9.13
CA LEU A 167 23.76 -1.27 -9.90
C LEU A 167 23.64 -2.49 -10.82
N GLY A 168 24.77 -3.00 -11.33
CA GLY A 168 24.73 -3.99 -12.40
C GLY A 168 24.05 -3.46 -13.67
N ASN A 169 23.70 -4.38 -14.54
CA ASN A 169 22.96 -4.08 -15.78
C ASN A 169 21.44 -4.09 -15.54
N LYS A 170 20.71 -3.39 -16.42
CA LYS A 170 19.26 -3.48 -16.42
C LYS A 170 18.78 -4.80 -17.01
N ALA A 171 17.81 -5.43 -16.34
CA ALA A 171 17.15 -6.63 -16.82
C ALA A 171 16.28 -6.31 -18.06
N LYS A 172 16.62 -6.88 -19.21
CA LYS A 172 15.93 -6.66 -20.49
C LYS A 172 14.83 -7.69 -20.69
N ILE A 173 13.69 -7.28 -21.20
CA ILE A 173 12.63 -8.18 -21.66
C ILE A 173 12.98 -8.60 -23.08
N SER A 174 13.52 -9.80 -23.24
CA SER A 174 13.90 -10.33 -24.57
C SER A 174 12.69 -10.84 -25.32
N LYS A 175 11.73 -11.45 -24.62
CA LYS A 175 10.55 -12.07 -25.21
C LYS A 175 9.34 -11.98 -24.30
N ILE A 176 8.15 -11.82 -24.89
CA ILE A 176 6.87 -11.91 -24.20
C ILE A 176 6.04 -13.01 -24.86
N SER A 177 5.63 -13.99 -24.06
CA SER A 177 4.89 -15.16 -24.49
C SER A 177 3.55 -15.29 -23.79
N PHE A 178 2.56 -15.79 -24.52
CA PHE A 178 1.24 -16.10 -24.00
C PHE A 178 0.96 -17.59 -24.22
N VAL A 179 0.50 -18.28 -23.18
CA VAL A 179 0.17 -19.72 -23.20
C VAL A 179 -1.20 -19.95 -22.57
N GLY A 180 -1.68 -21.19 -22.62
CA GLY A 180 -2.99 -21.60 -22.12
C GLY A 180 -4.10 -21.41 -23.16
N ASP A 181 -5.30 -21.06 -22.71
CA ASP A 181 -6.49 -20.89 -23.55
C ASP A 181 -6.43 -19.59 -24.36
N LYS A 182 -5.60 -19.57 -25.39
CA LYS A 182 -5.41 -18.40 -26.27
C LYS A 182 -6.54 -18.24 -27.26
N ILE A 183 -7.56 -17.48 -26.91
CA ILE A 183 -8.65 -17.11 -27.81
C ILE A 183 -8.20 -16.05 -28.84
N PHE A 184 -7.25 -15.21 -28.44
CA PHE A 184 -6.75 -14.10 -29.27
C PHE A 184 -5.32 -14.34 -29.73
N LYS A 185 -4.95 -13.75 -30.86
CA LYS A 185 -3.58 -13.80 -31.39
C LYS A 185 -2.61 -13.07 -30.44
N ASP A 186 -1.37 -13.55 -30.38
CA ASP A 186 -0.31 -12.93 -29.58
C ASP A 186 -0.11 -11.44 -29.90
N SER A 187 -0.24 -11.07 -31.18
CA SER A 187 -0.15 -9.66 -31.61
C SER A 187 -1.23 -8.79 -30.99
N THR A 188 -2.45 -9.33 -30.85
CA THR A 188 -3.56 -8.63 -30.17
C THR A 188 -3.28 -8.50 -28.67
N LEU A 189 -2.84 -9.59 -28.02
CA LEU A 189 -2.54 -9.57 -26.59
C LEU A 189 -1.37 -8.63 -26.28
N ARG A 190 -0.34 -8.59 -27.15
CA ARG A 190 0.77 -7.63 -27.02
C ARG A 190 0.34 -6.17 -27.15
N SER A 191 -0.70 -5.90 -27.95
CA SER A 191 -1.22 -4.52 -28.07
C SER A 191 -2.02 -4.06 -26.83
N VAL A 192 -2.43 -4.99 -25.98
CA VAL A 192 -3.18 -4.71 -24.73
C VAL A 192 -2.25 -4.36 -23.56
N ILE A 193 -1.08 -4.99 -23.49
CA ILE A 193 -0.11 -4.81 -22.40
C ILE A 193 0.78 -3.58 -22.62
N LEU A 194 1.40 -3.12 -21.54
CA LEU A 194 2.37 -2.03 -21.59
C LEU A 194 3.83 -2.50 -21.69
N SER A 195 4.14 -3.69 -21.17
CA SER A 195 5.49 -4.26 -21.31
C SER A 195 5.85 -4.47 -22.76
N GLU A 196 7.09 -4.16 -23.12
CA GLU A 196 7.61 -4.24 -24.47
C GLU A 196 8.86 -5.12 -24.53
N GLU A 197 9.01 -5.87 -25.64
CA GLU A 197 10.26 -6.56 -25.91
C GLU A 197 11.39 -5.55 -26.18
N TYR A 198 12.57 -5.82 -25.64
CA TYR A 198 13.76 -5.01 -25.87
C TYR A 198 14.14 -5.02 -27.35
N ARG A 199 14.28 -3.80 -27.91
CA ARG A 199 14.82 -3.57 -29.25
C ARG A 199 15.85 -2.45 -29.16
N PHE A 200 17.00 -2.59 -29.83
CA PHE A 200 18.09 -1.62 -29.70
C PHE A 200 17.67 -0.20 -30.14
N TRP A 201 16.70 -0.07 -31.05
CA TRP A 201 16.18 1.24 -31.53
C TRP A 201 15.14 1.86 -30.59
N LYS A 202 14.63 1.13 -29.60
CA LYS A 202 13.69 1.65 -28.59
C LYS A 202 14.45 2.21 -27.36
N PHE A 203 15.37 3.14 -27.58
CA PHE A 203 16.25 3.63 -26.51
C PHE A 203 15.57 4.52 -25.48
N ILE A 204 14.40 5.12 -25.75
CA ILE A 204 13.68 6.02 -24.84
C ILE A 204 12.74 5.26 -23.90
N SER A 205 12.14 4.14 -24.33
CA SER A 205 11.15 3.41 -23.55
C SER A 205 11.75 2.69 -22.33
N GLY A 206 11.24 2.97 -21.14
CA GLY A 206 11.54 2.20 -19.92
C GLY A 206 10.80 0.86 -19.85
N LYS A 207 9.73 0.68 -20.64
CA LYS A 207 8.82 -0.49 -20.64
C LYS A 207 9.46 -1.79 -21.16
N LYS A 208 10.65 -1.70 -21.69
CA LYS A 208 11.48 -2.81 -22.20
C LYS A 208 12.37 -3.46 -21.13
N TYR A 209 12.35 -2.93 -19.92
CA TYR A 209 13.08 -3.48 -18.80
C TYR A 209 12.10 -4.14 -17.81
N LEU A 210 12.56 -5.22 -17.19
CA LEU A 210 11.77 -5.98 -16.25
C LEU A 210 11.32 -5.11 -15.09
N ASN A 211 10.03 -5.13 -14.78
CA ASN A 211 9.42 -4.41 -13.68
C ASN A 211 8.18 -5.18 -13.21
N GLU A 212 8.18 -5.63 -11.96
CA GLU A 212 7.09 -6.44 -11.41
C GLU A 212 5.76 -5.69 -11.35
N ASN A 213 5.78 -4.40 -11.02
CA ASN A 213 4.58 -3.57 -10.98
C ASN A 213 3.97 -3.45 -12.38
N LEU A 214 4.81 -3.32 -13.41
CA LEU A 214 4.36 -3.28 -14.79
C LEU A 214 3.75 -4.62 -15.23
N ILE A 215 4.36 -5.74 -14.87
CA ILE A 215 3.82 -7.09 -15.14
C ILE A 215 2.46 -7.28 -14.45
N ASN A 216 2.33 -6.85 -13.21
CA ASN A 216 1.05 -6.91 -12.49
C ASN A 216 -0.01 -5.99 -13.10
N TYR A 217 0.39 -4.86 -13.65
CA TYR A 217 -0.50 -3.98 -14.39
C TYR A 217 -0.94 -4.62 -15.72
N ASP A 218 -0.03 -5.23 -16.45
CA ASP A 218 -0.33 -5.97 -17.69
C ASP A 218 -1.33 -7.10 -17.45
N LYS A 219 -1.21 -7.84 -16.33
CA LYS A 219 -2.22 -8.84 -15.93
C LYS A 219 -3.62 -8.23 -15.82
N ARG A 220 -3.73 -7.04 -15.19
CA ARG A 220 -5.02 -6.35 -15.07
C ARG A 220 -5.55 -5.92 -16.42
N LEU A 221 -4.69 -5.41 -17.30
CA LEU A 221 -5.08 -5.03 -18.66
C LEU A 221 -5.59 -6.23 -19.47
N LEU A 222 -4.88 -7.35 -19.41
CA LEU A 222 -5.30 -8.59 -20.06
C LEU A 222 -6.63 -9.10 -19.48
N ASN A 223 -6.78 -9.11 -18.16
CA ASN A 223 -8.01 -9.51 -17.49
C ASN A 223 -9.20 -8.65 -17.95
N ASN A 224 -9.05 -7.34 -17.92
CA ASN A 224 -10.09 -6.40 -18.37
C ASN A 224 -10.40 -6.56 -19.86
N PHE A 225 -9.37 -6.77 -20.68
CA PHE A 225 -9.56 -7.03 -22.12
C PHE A 225 -10.42 -8.27 -22.37
N TYR A 226 -10.10 -9.40 -21.71
CA TYR A 226 -10.87 -10.63 -21.85
C TYR A 226 -12.29 -10.46 -21.32
N LYS A 227 -12.47 -9.84 -20.16
CA LYS A 227 -13.79 -9.55 -19.59
C LYS A 227 -14.63 -8.70 -20.54
N ASN A 228 -14.04 -7.70 -21.21
CA ASN A 228 -14.70 -6.88 -22.22
C ASN A 228 -15.03 -7.64 -23.52
N LYS A 229 -14.58 -8.87 -23.66
CA LYS A 229 -14.90 -9.77 -24.77
C LYS A 229 -15.83 -10.92 -24.40
N GLY A 230 -16.39 -10.86 -23.18
CA GLY A 230 -17.34 -11.81 -22.65
C GLY A 230 -16.75 -12.91 -21.76
N PHE A 231 -15.46 -12.93 -21.53
CA PHE A 231 -14.82 -13.96 -20.71
C PHE A 231 -14.79 -13.53 -19.23
N TYR A 232 -15.93 -13.62 -18.55
CA TYR A 232 -16.10 -13.16 -17.18
C TYR A 232 -15.12 -13.82 -16.20
N ASN A 233 -15.01 -15.15 -16.25
CA ASN A 233 -14.17 -15.95 -15.36
C ASN A 233 -12.72 -16.10 -15.85
N VAL A 234 -12.24 -15.19 -16.69
CA VAL A 234 -10.84 -15.24 -17.13
C VAL A 234 -9.90 -15.13 -15.93
N VAL A 235 -8.90 -15.98 -15.90
CA VAL A 235 -7.81 -15.95 -14.91
C VAL A 235 -6.49 -15.87 -15.64
N ILE A 236 -5.66 -14.92 -15.26
CA ILE A 236 -4.25 -14.92 -15.61
C ILE A 236 -3.54 -15.67 -14.47
N GLU A 237 -3.39 -16.99 -14.62
CA GLU A 237 -2.95 -17.91 -13.57
C GLU A 237 -1.53 -17.60 -13.11
N SER A 238 -0.66 -17.27 -14.04
CA SER A 238 0.72 -16.92 -13.72
C SER A 238 1.24 -15.83 -14.63
N SER A 239 2.10 -15.02 -14.07
CA SER A 239 2.96 -14.12 -14.81
C SER A 239 4.33 -14.18 -14.13
N PHE A 240 5.30 -14.76 -14.78
CA PHE A 240 6.64 -14.83 -14.25
C PHE A 240 7.67 -14.49 -15.32
N ALA A 241 8.82 -14.01 -14.86
CA ALA A 241 9.95 -13.72 -15.71
C ALA A 241 10.98 -14.82 -15.54
N SER A 242 11.27 -15.54 -16.62
CA SER A 242 12.35 -16.53 -16.67
C SER A 242 13.65 -15.87 -17.11
N TYR A 243 14.70 -16.05 -16.34
CA TYR A 243 16.04 -15.57 -16.72
C TYR A 243 16.64 -16.43 -17.82
N LEU A 244 17.04 -15.79 -18.94
CA LEU A 244 17.60 -16.46 -20.10
C LEU A 244 19.14 -16.38 -20.18
N GLY A 245 19.76 -15.64 -19.25
CA GLY A 245 21.19 -15.29 -19.31
C GLY A 245 21.41 -13.90 -19.90
N ASN A 246 22.61 -13.33 -19.78
CA ASN A 246 23.03 -12.05 -20.35
C ASN A 246 22.06 -10.86 -20.05
N ASP A 247 21.55 -10.82 -18.81
CA ASP A 247 20.58 -9.81 -18.33
C ASP A 247 19.23 -9.84 -19.11
N GLU A 248 18.90 -10.94 -19.78
CA GLU A 248 17.68 -11.11 -20.56
C GLU A 248 16.67 -12.00 -19.84
N PHE A 249 15.39 -11.60 -19.98
CA PHE A 249 14.25 -12.32 -19.41
C PHE A 249 13.16 -12.56 -20.47
N GLU A 250 12.48 -13.70 -20.34
CA GLU A 250 11.21 -13.95 -20.99
C GLU A 250 10.08 -13.76 -19.98
N ILE A 251 9.07 -12.95 -20.31
CA ILE A 251 7.83 -12.86 -19.56
C ILE A 251 6.83 -13.83 -20.16
N LEU A 252 6.23 -14.66 -19.31
CA LEU A 252 5.21 -15.63 -19.70
C LEU A 252 3.90 -15.32 -18.99
N TYR A 253 2.82 -15.15 -19.74
CA TYR A 253 1.46 -15.04 -19.22
C TYR A 253 0.69 -16.33 -19.54
N ASN A 254 0.25 -17.04 -18.49
CA ASN A 254 -0.59 -18.22 -18.62
C ASN A 254 -2.06 -17.80 -18.44
N ILE A 255 -2.88 -18.00 -19.46
CA ILE A 255 -4.25 -17.51 -19.55
C ILE A 255 -5.22 -18.69 -19.56
N SER A 256 -6.14 -18.67 -18.60
CA SER A 256 -7.33 -19.54 -18.59
C SER A 256 -8.55 -18.66 -18.89
N SER A 257 -9.06 -18.73 -20.11
CA SER A 257 -10.12 -17.81 -20.56
C SER A 257 -11.50 -18.14 -19.99
N GLY A 258 -11.75 -19.41 -19.74
CA GLY A 258 -13.07 -19.89 -19.34
C GLY A 258 -14.11 -19.79 -20.47
N LYS A 259 -15.39 -19.80 -20.09
CA LYS A 259 -16.53 -19.69 -20.99
C LYS A 259 -16.87 -18.23 -21.28
N LYS A 260 -17.65 -18.02 -22.36
CA LYS A 260 -18.26 -16.71 -22.61
C LYS A 260 -19.56 -16.57 -21.83
N TYR A 261 -19.76 -15.38 -21.31
CA TYR A 261 -20.95 -14.94 -20.59
C TYR A 261 -21.65 -13.82 -21.35
N TYR A 262 -22.96 -13.73 -21.13
CA TYR A 262 -23.84 -12.78 -21.82
C TYR A 262 -24.72 -12.07 -20.78
N PHE A 263 -25.04 -10.83 -21.03
CA PHE A 263 -26.02 -10.11 -20.22
C PHE A 263 -27.41 -10.69 -20.43
N ASN A 264 -28.18 -10.85 -19.36
CA ASN A 264 -29.55 -11.37 -19.40
C ASN A 264 -30.55 -10.32 -18.93
N GLU A 265 -30.66 -10.09 -17.63
CA GLU A 265 -31.60 -9.15 -17.04
C GLU A 265 -30.88 -8.00 -16.41
N PHE A 266 -31.54 -6.83 -16.43
CA PHE A 266 -31.06 -5.60 -15.83
C PHE A 266 -32.17 -5.06 -14.95
N ASP A 267 -31.88 -4.90 -13.68
CA ASP A 267 -32.78 -4.34 -12.68
C ASP A 267 -32.19 -3.06 -12.09
N LEU A 268 -33.06 -2.14 -11.73
CA LEU A 268 -32.69 -0.87 -11.09
C LEU A 268 -33.47 -0.73 -9.79
N ASN A 269 -32.77 -0.73 -8.67
CA ASN A 269 -33.35 -0.46 -7.37
C ASN A 269 -33.14 1.01 -7.00
N LEU A 270 -34.24 1.70 -6.73
CA LEU A 270 -34.27 3.10 -6.35
C LEU A 270 -34.79 3.26 -4.92
N PRO A 271 -34.31 4.26 -4.16
CA PRO A 271 -34.96 4.66 -2.91
C PRO A 271 -36.41 5.07 -3.15
N ILE A 272 -37.28 4.98 -2.11
CA ILE A 272 -38.73 5.16 -2.22
C ILE A 272 -39.11 6.56 -2.71
N ASP A 273 -38.29 7.55 -2.42
CA ASP A 273 -38.57 8.97 -2.71
C ASP A 273 -38.12 9.40 -4.13
N TYR A 274 -37.62 8.45 -4.95
CA TYR A 274 -37.11 8.77 -6.29
C TYR A 274 -38.02 8.21 -7.37
N GLU A 275 -38.34 9.09 -8.32
CA GLU A 275 -39.20 8.73 -9.45
C GLU A 275 -38.43 7.92 -10.49
N ALA A 276 -38.93 6.72 -10.82
CA ALA A 276 -38.33 5.85 -11.82
C ALA A 276 -38.24 6.49 -13.22
N ASP A 277 -39.12 7.48 -13.50
CA ASP A 277 -39.18 8.18 -14.78
C ASP A 277 -37.89 8.95 -15.10
N ASN A 278 -37.18 9.44 -14.10
CA ASN A 278 -35.89 10.13 -14.27
C ASN A 278 -34.81 9.22 -14.82
N PHE A 279 -34.95 7.89 -14.68
CA PHE A 279 -34.03 6.89 -15.14
C PHE A 279 -34.46 6.15 -16.41
N ASN A 280 -35.49 6.61 -17.09
CA ASN A 280 -36.03 5.96 -18.29
C ASN A 280 -35.01 5.84 -19.44
N GLU A 281 -34.00 6.71 -19.52
CA GLU A 281 -32.93 6.62 -20.49
C GLU A 281 -32.11 5.30 -20.34
N LEU A 282 -32.00 4.77 -19.12
CA LEU A 282 -31.30 3.50 -18.85
C LEU A 282 -32.03 2.31 -19.47
N ASN A 283 -33.36 2.35 -19.56
CA ASN A 283 -34.15 1.26 -20.16
C ASN A 283 -33.77 1.00 -21.62
N ASN A 284 -33.37 2.01 -22.37
CA ASN A 284 -32.89 1.85 -23.73
C ASN A 284 -31.53 1.13 -23.74
N ILE A 285 -30.61 1.52 -22.84
CA ILE A 285 -29.29 0.92 -22.69
C ILE A 285 -29.44 -0.55 -22.29
N PHE A 286 -30.30 -0.86 -21.33
CA PHE A 286 -30.58 -2.22 -20.85
C PHE A 286 -31.12 -3.11 -21.96
N ARG A 287 -32.08 -2.61 -22.74
CA ARG A 287 -32.62 -3.32 -23.90
C ARG A 287 -31.57 -3.63 -24.97
N ASP A 288 -30.69 -2.66 -25.25
CA ASP A 288 -29.65 -2.81 -26.27
C ASP A 288 -28.54 -3.76 -25.82
N LEU A 289 -28.29 -3.86 -24.53
CA LEU A 289 -27.27 -4.74 -23.97
C LEU A 289 -27.79 -6.18 -23.66
N LYS A 290 -29.09 -6.37 -23.55
CA LYS A 290 -29.66 -7.71 -23.28
C LYS A 290 -29.29 -8.70 -24.39
N GLY A 291 -28.64 -9.81 -23.99
CA GLY A 291 -28.14 -10.84 -24.93
C GLY A 291 -26.76 -10.53 -25.52
N GLU A 292 -26.22 -9.34 -25.31
CA GLU A 292 -24.85 -9.00 -25.70
C GLU A 292 -23.83 -9.68 -24.77
N LYS A 293 -22.59 -9.75 -25.26
CA LYS A 293 -21.48 -10.32 -24.47
C LYS A 293 -21.20 -9.45 -23.25
N TYR A 294 -20.92 -10.11 -22.13
CA TYR A 294 -20.45 -9.41 -20.93
C TYR A 294 -19.30 -8.46 -21.24
N SER A 295 -19.34 -7.29 -20.63
CA SER A 295 -18.33 -6.25 -20.80
C SER A 295 -18.27 -5.34 -19.58
N LEU A 296 -17.13 -5.27 -18.91
CA LEU A 296 -16.88 -4.30 -17.84
C LEU A 296 -17.11 -2.86 -18.30
N ASN A 297 -16.68 -2.54 -19.52
CA ASN A 297 -16.87 -1.20 -20.08
C ASN A 297 -18.35 -0.83 -20.25
N SER A 298 -19.22 -1.82 -20.49
CA SER A 298 -20.66 -1.59 -20.59
C SER A 298 -21.26 -1.27 -19.23
N ILE A 299 -20.82 -1.99 -18.19
CA ILE A 299 -21.21 -1.71 -16.79
C ILE A 299 -20.75 -0.31 -16.38
N ASP A 300 -19.49 0.03 -16.63
CA ASP A 300 -18.95 1.37 -16.35
C ASP A 300 -19.73 2.48 -17.07
N LYS A 301 -20.19 2.23 -18.29
CA LYS A 301 -21.02 3.19 -19.02
C LYS A 301 -22.39 3.38 -18.36
N ILE A 302 -23.02 2.30 -17.91
CA ILE A 302 -24.29 2.37 -17.18
C ILE A 302 -24.12 3.17 -15.90
N LEU A 303 -23.10 2.85 -15.10
CA LEU A 303 -22.82 3.56 -13.86
C LEU A 303 -22.57 5.06 -14.11
N LYS A 304 -21.83 5.42 -15.16
CA LYS A 304 -21.60 6.81 -15.54
C LYS A 304 -22.89 7.53 -16.00
N GLU A 305 -23.81 6.84 -16.66
CA GLU A 305 -25.12 7.46 -17.00
C GLU A 305 -25.99 7.60 -15.76
N ILE A 306 -25.97 6.65 -14.83
CA ILE A 306 -26.61 6.80 -13.52
C ILE A 306 -26.05 8.03 -12.80
N ASP A 307 -24.73 8.13 -12.69
CA ASP A 307 -24.06 9.25 -12.04
C ASP A 307 -24.42 10.60 -12.69
N LYS A 308 -24.55 10.62 -14.02
CA LYS A 308 -24.94 11.82 -14.76
C LYS A 308 -26.40 12.22 -14.47
N ILE A 309 -27.32 11.26 -14.40
CA ILE A 309 -28.71 11.50 -14.03
C ILE A 309 -28.79 12.05 -12.60
N VAL A 310 -28.08 11.41 -11.67
CA VAL A 310 -28.00 11.83 -10.27
C VAL A 310 -27.54 13.29 -10.16
N LEU A 311 -26.51 13.67 -10.91
CA LEU A 311 -25.99 15.05 -10.92
C LEU A 311 -26.95 16.06 -11.56
N ASN A 312 -27.64 15.68 -12.63
CA ASN A 312 -28.56 16.59 -13.35
C ASN A 312 -29.81 16.87 -12.55
N GLU A 313 -30.34 15.87 -11.84
CA GLU A 313 -31.53 15.98 -10.98
C GLU A 313 -31.21 16.58 -9.60
N GLN A 314 -29.94 16.96 -9.36
CA GLN A 314 -29.47 17.52 -8.10
C GLN A 314 -29.74 16.61 -6.88
N PHE A 315 -29.72 15.30 -7.09
CA PHE A 315 -29.83 14.35 -6.01
C PHE A 315 -28.57 14.40 -5.16
N GLU A 316 -28.74 14.72 -3.89
CA GLU A 316 -27.65 14.76 -2.92
C GLU A 316 -27.44 13.38 -2.30
N PHE A 317 -26.19 13.04 -1.98
CA PHE A 317 -25.83 11.85 -1.19
C PHE A 317 -26.25 10.50 -1.80
N LEU A 318 -26.25 10.37 -3.13
CA LEU A 318 -26.48 9.08 -3.76
C LEU A 318 -25.18 8.37 -4.13
N LYS A 319 -25.19 7.07 -3.94
CA LYS A 319 -24.14 6.16 -4.36
C LYS A 319 -24.73 5.05 -5.22
N SER A 320 -24.15 4.84 -6.39
CA SER A 320 -24.53 3.73 -7.26
C SER A 320 -23.59 2.53 -7.03
N SER A 321 -24.17 1.34 -7.01
CA SER A 321 -23.44 0.08 -6.99
C SER A 321 -24.09 -0.93 -7.91
N VAL A 322 -23.36 -1.97 -8.31
CA VAL A 322 -23.88 -3.04 -9.16
C VAL A 322 -23.64 -4.39 -8.50
N GLN A 323 -24.69 -5.20 -8.51
CA GLN A 323 -24.65 -6.60 -8.10
C GLN A 323 -24.77 -7.49 -9.32
N GLU A 324 -23.94 -8.53 -9.40
CA GLU A 324 -23.89 -9.47 -10.49
C GLU A 324 -24.37 -10.86 -10.01
N GLU A 325 -25.45 -11.38 -10.61
CA GLU A 325 -25.94 -12.73 -10.36
C GLU A 325 -25.68 -13.60 -11.59
N ILE A 326 -24.96 -14.69 -11.39
CA ILE A 326 -24.59 -15.62 -12.47
C ILE A 326 -25.49 -16.82 -12.46
N LYS A 327 -26.14 -17.10 -13.62
CA LYS A 327 -26.89 -18.32 -13.89
C LYS A 327 -26.38 -18.98 -15.17
N ASP A 328 -25.67 -20.09 -15.05
CA ASP A 328 -25.00 -20.80 -16.16
C ASP A 328 -23.94 -19.92 -16.87
N ASN A 329 -24.28 -19.36 -18.01
CA ASN A 329 -23.45 -18.42 -18.76
C ASN A 329 -24.13 -17.06 -18.99
N LEU A 330 -25.18 -16.80 -18.23
CA LEU A 330 -25.94 -15.55 -18.22
C LEU A 330 -25.65 -14.76 -16.94
N ILE A 331 -25.58 -13.46 -17.06
CA ILE A 331 -25.35 -12.53 -15.95
C ILE A 331 -26.52 -11.57 -15.85
N ASN A 332 -27.20 -11.60 -14.72
CA ASN A 332 -28.17 -10.58 -14.34
C ASN A 332 -27.47 -9.49 -13.58
N LEU A 333 -27.80 -8.24 -13.87
CA LEU A 333 -27.24 -7.06 -13.21
C LEU A 333 -28.34 -6.32 -12.47
N THR A 334 -28.12 -6.07 -11.20
CA THR A 334 -28.96 -5.19 -10.40
C THR A 334 -28.17 -3.97 -10.02
N PHE A 335 -28.61 -2.80 -10.47
CA PHE A 335 -28.03 -1.52 -10.10
C PHE A 335 -28.79 -0.98 -8.89
N ASP A 336 -28.08 -0.86 -7.77
CA ASP A 336 -28.63 -0.31 -6.55
C ASP A 336 -28.21 1.14 -6.42
N ILE A 337 -29.17 2.05 -6.39
CA ILE A 337 -28.97 3.45 -6.06
C ILE A 337 -29.43 3.62 -4.62
N GLY A 338 -28.50 3.91 -3.74
CA GLY A 338 -28.75 4.07 -2.32
C GLY A 338 -28.30 5.42 -1.80
N GLU A 339 -28.83 5.83 -0.67
CA GLU A 339 -28.31 6.99 0.03
C GLU A 339 -26.91 6.69 0.59
N SER A 340 -25.98 7.62 0.38
CA SER A 340 -24.70 7.62 1.05
C SER A 340 -24.77 8.33 2.39
N GLU A 341 -23.74 8.18 3.22
CA GLU A 341 -23.60 8.98 4.44
C GLU A 341 -23.56 10.47 4.07
N LYS A 342 -24.24 11.29 4.88
CA LYS A 342 -24.36 12.73 4.65
C LYS A 342 -23.18 13.45 5.27
N PHE A 343 -22.22 13.81 4.44
CA PHE A 343 -21.10 14.68 4.82
C PHE A 343 -21.30 16.07 4.24
N TYR A 344 -20.91 17.08 5.01
CA TYR A 344 -20.91 18.46 4.57
C TYR A 344 -19.49 18.99 4.53
N VAL A 345 -19.19 19.86 3.59
CA VAL A 345 -17.88 20.50 3.48
C VAL A 345 -17.77 21.58 4.54
N GLU A 346 -16.99 21.33 5.59
CA GLU A 346 -16.77 22.33 6.63
C GLU A 346 -15.85 23.45 6.13
N LYS A 347 -14.75 23.08 5.46
CA LYS A 347 -13.75 24.05 4.99
C LYS A 347 -12.98 23.54 3.79
N ILE A 348 -12.65 24.45 2.88
CA ILE A 348 -11.80 24.18 1.71
C ILE A 348 -10.49 24.95 1.87
N ASN A 349 -9.39 24.21 2.13
CA ASN A 349 -8.06 24.79 2.21
C ASN A 349 -7.35 24.68 0.86
N ILE A 350 -6.85 25.78 0.33
CA ILE A 350 -6.07 25.82 -0.91
C ILE A 350 -4.60 26.01 -0.53
N LEU A 351 -3.79 25.01 -0.85
CA LEU A 351 -2.38 24.99 -0.47
C LEU A 351 -1.47 24.98 -1.71
N GLY A 352 -0.27 25.50 -1.58
CA GLY A 352 0.76 25.46 -2.64
C GLY A 352 0.54 26.45 -3.80
N ASN A 353 -0.48 27.28 -3.73
CA ASN A 353 -0.74 28.30 -4.73
C ASN A 353 0.00 29.62 -4.39
N ASN A 354 1.07 29.94 -5.13
CA ASN A 354 1.91 31.11 -4.88
C ASN A 354 1.74 32.24 -5.93
N ILE A 355 1.10 31.97 -7.06
CA ILE A 355 1.06 32.89 -8.22
C ILE A 355 -0.36 33.22 -8.61
N THR A 356 -1.27 32.24 -8.68
CA THR A 356 -2.65 32.43 -9.11
C THR A 356 -3.47 32.99 -7.96
N ARG A 357 -4.34 33.97 -8.21
CA ARG A 357 -5.25 34.52 -7.19
C ARG A 357 -6.19 33.38 -6.71
N GLU A 358 -6.38 33.26 -5.41
CA GLU A 358 -7.24 32.23 -4.82
C GLU A 358 -8.68 32.27 -5.36
N GLU A 359 -9.21 33.45 -5.61
CA GLU A 359 -10.53 33.66 -6.21
C GLU A 359 -10.69 32.91 -7.53
N VAL A 360 -9.65 32.83 -8.36
CA VAL A 360 -9.68 32.09 -9.62
C VAL A 360 -9.85 30.59 -9.38
N ILE A 361 -9.25 30.06 -8.33
CA ILE A 361 -9.42 28.65 -7.95
C ILE A 361 -10.82 28.43 -7.40
N ARG A 362 -11.25 29.26 -6.44
CA ARG A 362 -12.58 29.14 -5.80
C ARG A 362 -13.72 29.24 -6.80
N ASN A 363 -13.64 30.13 -7.79
CA ASN A 363 -14.65 30.27 -8.85
C ASN A 363 -14.75 29.03 -9.78
N ASN A 364 -13.82 28.10 -9.72
CA ASN A 364 -13.83 26.83 -10.47
C ASN A 364 -14.19 25.62 -9.59
N LEU A 365 -14.46 25.83 -8.32
CA LEU A 365 -15.01 24.81 -7.44
C LEU A 365 -16.49 24.61 -7.78
N LEU A 366 -16.96 23.39 -7.75
CA LEU A 366 -18.36 23.02 -7.93
C LEU A 366 -19.03 22.63 -6.60
N VAL A 367 -18.28 22.69 -5.51
CA VAL A 367 -18.73 22.46 -4.14
C VAL A 367 -18.13 23.56 -3.29
N ASP A 368 -18.96 24.25 -2.51
CA ASP A 368 -18.53 25.28 -1.59
C ASP A 368 -18.55 24.83 -0.12
N GLU A 369 -17.98 25.64 0.75
CA GLU A 369 -18.05 25.43 2.21
C GLU A 369 -19.50 25.53 2.68
N GLY A 370 -19.99 24.50 3.38
CA GLY A 370 -21.38 24.35 3.80
C GLY A 370 -22.23 23.46 2.90
N ASP A 371 -21.76 23.16 1.68
CA ASP A 371 -22.49 22.28 0.76
C ASP A 371 -22.39 20.80 1.17
N ALA A 372 -23.34 20.01 0.69
CA ALA A 372 -23.27 18.56 0.73
C ALA A 372 -22.05 18.07 -0.04
N PHE A 373 -21.22 17.25 0.60
CA PHE A 373 -20.07 16.67 -0.07
C PHE A 373 -20.51 15.68 -1.16
N ASN A 374 -19.99 15.85 -2.36
CA ASN A 374 -20.27 14.99 -3.50
C ASN A 374 -18.96 14.65 -4.25
N GLU A 375 -18.56 13.38 -4.23
CA GLU A 375 -17.32 12.89 -4.89
C GLU A 375 -17.29 13.19 -6.40
N LEU A 376 -18.46 13.15 -7.08
CA LEU A 376 -18.53 13.42 -8.52
C LEU A 376 -18.29 14.91 -8.82
N LEU A 377 -18.85 15.81 -8.01
CA LEU A 377 -18.59 17.24 -8.12
C LEU A 377 -17.15 17.58 -7.78
N GLN A 378 -16.58 16.92 -6.77
CA GLN A 378 -15.15 17.05 -6.46
C GLN A 378 -14.27 16.60 -7.63
N ALA A 379 -14.54 15.43 -8.23
CA ALA A 379 -13.81 14.95 -9.39
C ALA A 379 -13.93 15.91 -10.60
N LYS A 380 -15.12 16.47 -10.84
CA LYS A 380 -15.32 17.51 -11.87
C LYS A 380 -14.54 18.78 -11.55
N THR A 381 -14.54 19.23 -10.30
CA THR A 381 -13.74 20.37 -9.83
C THR A 381 -12.27 20.17 -10.16
N LEU A 382 -11.70 19.02 -9.79
CA LEU A 382 -10.29 18.70 -10.09
C LEU A 382 -9.99 18.71 -11.58
N ASN A 383 -10.90 18.19 -12.41
CA ASN A 383 -10.76 18.20 -13.86
C ASN A 383 -10.83 19.62 -14.43
N ASN A 384 -11.74 20.46 -13.93
CA ASN A 384 -11.84 21.87 -14.31
C ASN A 384 -10.53 22.60 -14.00
N LEU A 385 -10.02 22.48 -12.78
CA LEU A 385 -8.77 23.11 -12.36
C LEU A 385 -7.57 22.62 -13.19
N LYS A 386 -7.49 21.32 -13.49
CA LYS A 386 -6.45 20.76 -14.39
C LYS A 386 -6.55 21.32 -15.80
N SER A 387 -7.76 21.53 -16.31
CA SER A 387 -8.00 22.04 -17.67
C SER A 387 -7.56 23.50 -17.86
N LEU A 388 -7.45 24.27 -16.78
CA LEU A 388 -6.94 25.64 -16.84
C LEU A 388 -5.46 25.72 -17.25
N ASN A 389 -4.71 24.62 -17.10
CA ASN A 389 -3.25 24.54 -17.37
C ASN A 389 -2.41 25.58 -16.62
N PHE A 390 -2.90 26.11 -15.50
CA PHE A 390 -2.16 27.08 -14.66
C PHE A 390 -1.29 26.40 -13.63
N PHE A 391 -1.57 25.12 -13.31
CA PHE A 391 -0.96 24.38 -12.24
C PHE A 391 -0.14 23.21 -12.77
N SER A 392 1.04 22.99 -12.22
CA SER A 392 1.88 21.82 -12.55
C SER A 392 1.29 20.50 -12.02
N LYS A 393 0.53 20.58 -10.92
CA LYS A 393 -0.14 19.45 -10.27
C LYS A 393 -1.38 19.97 -9.54
N VAL A 394 -2.48 19.22 -9.60
CA VAL A 394 -3.71 19.48 -8.84
C VAL A 394 -4.14 18.19 -8.19
N GLU A 395 -4.21 18.18 -6.87
CA GLU A 395 -4.67 17.05 -6.04
C GLU A 395 -5.62 17.56 -4.97
N SER A 396 -6.44 16.70 -4.42
CA SER A 396 -7.27 16.96 -3.26
C SER A 396 -7.12 15.85 -2.25
N GLU A 397 -7.22 16.19 -0.99
CA GLU A 397 -7.26 15.29 0.14
C GLU A 397 -8.50 15.62 0.96
N ILE A 398 -9.22 14.60 1.41
CA ILE A 398 -10.37 14.72 2.30
C ILE A 398 -9.87 14.37 3.69
N ILE A 399 -10.16 15.24 4.65
CA ILE A 399 -9.80 15.06 6.04
C ILE A 399 -11.10 15.05 6.84
N ASP A 400 -11.39 13.95 7.52
CA ASP A 400 -12.52 13.86 8.43
C ASP A 400 -12.23 14.69 9.69
N VAL A 401 -13.21 15.49 10.14
CA VAL A 401 -13.09 16.42 11.28
C VAL A 401 -14.05 16.02 12.39
#